data_5d325ff213c38a629e326c264cb70fbf
#
_entry.id   5d325ff213c38a629e326c264cb70fbf
#
_cell.length_a   1.000
_cell.length_b   1.000
_cell.length_c   1.000
_cell.angle_alpha   90.00
_cell.angle_beta   90.00
_cell.angle_gamma   90.00
#
_symmetry.space_group_name_H-M   'P 1'
#
loop_
_entity.id
_entity.type
_entity.pdbx_description
1 polymer ?
#
loop_
_entity_poly.entity_id
_entity_poly.type
_entity_poly.pdbx_seq_one_letter_code
_entity_poly.pdbx_strand_id
1 'polypeptide(L)'
;MDNLEIDYKKAAQQLRSGEALFGKDGALAPLLERILNSALEGEMDAHLSEEERSSGNRRNGKMSKKVQTKYGEVTIETPRDRDGTFQPETVKKRETILANGMADQIIEMYAMGTSTRDISSYFEREFNTTLSADTISSITDRVLPEITAWKSRMLDPVYAICWLDAIHYKVKDENGRAVTRAIYNILGINKEGQKELLGMYVSKSEGANFWLEVLTDLQNRGVRDILICCIDGLKGFPDAIQSVFPESSVQLCIVHQIRNSIKYVGSKHQKEFIKDLRTVYGAVNKDSAAANLDLLESKWGEMYPIVIKSWRDNWERLTEYFQYTPAIRKLIYTTYTVEGYHRQVRKVTKTKGVFPTDNSLEKLVYLAYRNIRKKWTMPLANWGQLSQQLAIKFGDRFKIM
;
A
#
# COMPACT_ATOMS: atom_id res chain seq x y z
N MET A 1 17.74 1.11 50.81
CA MET A 1 17.36 0.24 49.68
C MET A 1 16.13 -0.52 50.09
N ASP A 2 14.96 -0.06 49.69
CA ASP A 2 13.70 -0.74 50.01
C ASP A 2 13.69 -2.06 49.24
N ASN A 3 13.66 -3.17 50.00
CA ASN A 3 13.55 -4.51 49.43
C ASN A 3 12.23 -4.61 48.65
N LEU A 4 12.32 -4.82 47.36
CA LEU A 4 11.15 -5.15 46.53
C LEU A 4 10.73 -6.58 46.91
N GLU A 5 9.83 -6.75 47.87
CA GLU A 5 9.22 -8.06 48.11
C GLU A 5 8.21 -8.31 47.00
N ILE A 6 8.64 -9.10 46.02
CA ILE A 6 7.71 -9.70 45.07
C ILE A 6 6.81 -10.63 45.88
N ASP A 7 5.49 -10.44 45.77
CA ASP A 7 4.54 -11.37 46.38
C ASP A 7 4.52 -12.71 45.62
N TYR A 8 5.48 -13.54 46.00
CA TYR A 8 5.62 -14.89 45.40
C TYR A 8 4.39 -15.78 45.61
N LYS A 9 3.60 -15.55 46.68
CA LYS A 9 2.37 -16.30 46.93
C LYS A 9 1.29 -15.90 45.93
N LYS A 10 1.10 -14.60 45.73
CA LYS A 10 0.20 -14.07 44.70
C LYS A 10 0.63 -14.50 43.30
N ALA A 11 1.92 -14.42 42.97
CA ALA A 11 2.45 -14.87 41.69
C ALA A 11 2.20 -16.38 41.44
N ALA A 12 2.43 -17.22 42.45
CA ALA A 12 2.18 -18.64 42.37
C ALA A 12 0.67 -18.99 42.25
N GLN A 13 -0.19 -18.19 42.90
CA GLN A 13 -1.65 -18.35 42.77
C GLN A 13 -2.12 -17.97 41.35
N GLN A 14 -1.66 -16.81 40.83
CA GLN A 14 -1.97 -16.37 39.46
C GLN A 14 -1.49 -17.37 38.41
N LEU A 15 -0.30 -17.96 38.57
CA LEU A 15 0.19 -19.02 37.69
C LEU A 15 -0.72 -20.28 37.71
N ARG A 16 -1.23 -20.67 38.89
CA ARG A 16 -2.13 -21.81 39.01
C ARG A 16 -3.51 -21.58 38.44
N SER A 17 -4.03 -20.35 38.56
CA SER A 17 -5.34 -19.96 38.01
C SER A 17 -5.29 -19.57 36.52
N GLY A 18 -4.08 -19.49 35.90
CA GLY A 18 -3.92 -19.01 34.54
C GLY A 18 -4.13 -17.51 34.38
N GLU A 19 -4.09 -16.75 35.49
CA GLU A 19 -4.18 -15.31 35.48
C GLU A 19 -2.85 -14.65 35.08
N ALA A 20 -2.91 -13.45 34.52
CA ALA A 20 -1.72 -12.72 34.09
C ALA A 20 -0.88 -12.26 35.30
N LEU A 21 0.44 -12.51 35.26
CA LEU A 21 1.39 -12.03 36.26
C LEU A 21 1.65 -10.53 36.19
N PHE A 22 1.39 -9.91 35.05
CA PHE A 22 1.53 -8.50 34.75
C PHE A 22 0.15 -7.87 34.52
N GLY A 23 0.10 -6.54 34.45
CA GLY A 23 -1.12 -5.78 34.31
C GLY A 23 -1.59 -5.21 35.64
N LYS A 24 -2.79 -4.56 35.65
CA LYS A 24 -3.29 -3.79 36.80
C LYS A 24 -3.27 -4.52 38.15
N ASP A 25 -3.54 -5.84 38.10
CA ASP A 25 -3.59 -6.69 39.29
C ASP A 25 -2.51 -7.79 39.28
N GLY A 26 -1.52 -7.69 38.40
CA GLY A 26 -0.44 -8.66 38.28
C GLY A 26 0.57 -8.57 39.42
N ALA A 27 0.99 -9.72 39.95
CA ALA A 27 1.98 -9.79 41.03
C ALA A 27 3.34 -9.17 40.69
N LEU A 28 3.67 -9.08 39.39
CA LEU A 28 4.92 -8.49 38.90
C LEU A 28 4.79 -7.05 38.36
N ALA A 29 3.57 -6.46 38.39
CA ALA A 29 3.38 -5.09 37.95
C ALA A 29 4.22 -4.06 38.73
N PRO A 30 4.36 -4.15 40.08
CA PRO A 30 5.20 -3.23 40.86
C PRO A 30 6.70 -3.29 40.45
N LEU A 31 7.18 -4.46 40.02
CA LEU A 31 8.55 -4.60 39.54
C LEU A 31 8.77 -3.78 38.25
N LEU A 32 7.84 -3.85 37.31
CA LEU A 32 7.94 -3.11 36.06
C LEU A 32 7.84 -1.60 36.28
N GLU A 33 6.90 -1.16 37.14
CA GLU A 33 6.78 0.25 37.55
C GLU A 33 8.08 0.79 38.14
N ARG A 34 8.73 0.00 39.01
CA ARG A 34 9.99 0.40 39.62
C ARG A 34 11.14 0.48 38.63
N ILE A 35 11.25 -0.48 37.72
CA ILE A 35 12.26 -0.47 36.65
C ILE A 35 12.11 0.80 35.80
N LEU A 36 10.88 1.11 35.36
CA LEU A 36 10.62 2.28 34.54
C LEU A 36 10.88 3.59 35.28
N ASN A 37 10.44 3.70 36.54
CA ASN A 37 10.69 4.86 37.36
C ASN A 37 12.19 5.05 37.64
N SER A 38 12.94 3.97 37.87
CA SER A 38 14.39 4.05 38.06
C SER A 38 15.13 4.51 36.79
N ALA A 39 14.68 4.04 35.62
CA ALA A 39 15.23 4.49 34.34
C ALA A 39 15.00 5.99 34.12
N LEU A 40 13.75 6.47 34.36
CA LEU A 40 13.40 7.89 34.24
C LEU A 40 14.18 8.77 35.23
N GLU A 41 14.43 8.30 36.44
CA GLU A 41 15.26 9.00 37.44
C GLU A 41 16.72 9.08 36.97
N GLY A 42 17.26 7.99 36.41
CA GLY A 42 18.61 7.97 35.83
C GLY A 42 18.78 8.95 34.67
N GLU A 43 17.76 9.02 33.77
CA GLU A 43 17.76 10.01 32.69
C GLU A 43 17.72 11.44 33.21
N MET A 44 16.92 11.73 34.26
CA MET A 44 16.86 13.04 34.90
C MET A 44 18.19 13.40 35.55
N ASP A 45 18.86 12.45 36.22
CA ASP A 45 20.17 12.70 36.81
C ASP A 45 21.25 12.97 35.76
N ALA A 46 21.19 12.29 34.65
CA ALA A 46 22.08 12.54 33.51
C ALA A 46 21.79 13.90 32.86
N HIS A 47 20.50 14.28 32.73
CA HIS A 47 20.08 15.58 32.18
C HIS A 47 20.53 16.75 33.07
N LEU A 48 20.40 16.62 34.37
CA LEU A 48 20.86 17.61 35.33
C LEU A 48 22.35 17.42 35.63
N SER A 49 23.19 17.59 34.61
CA SER A 49 24.69 17.64 34.78
C SER A 49 25.11 18.79 35.64
N GLU A 50 26.42 18.84 36.04
CA GLU A 50 26.95 19.94 36.83
C GLU A 50 26.81 21.30 36.16
N GLU A 51 26.87 21.36 34.83
CA GLU A 51 26.65 22.58 34.03
C GLU A 51 25.22 23.05 34.13
N GLU A 52 24.22 22.19 33.97
CA GLU A 52 22.81 22.48 34.10
C GLU A 52 22.44 22.93 35.52
N ARG A 53 23.02 22.30 36.54
CA ARG A 53 22.81 22.73 37.96
C ARG A 53 23.43 24.10 38.26
N SER A 54 24.56 24.42 37.64
CA SER A 54 25.21 25.72 37.76
C SER A 54 24.43 26.84 37.10
N SER A 55 23.62 26.55 36.05
CA SER A 55 22.71 27.49 35.43
C SER A 55 21.42 27.76 36.23
N GLY A 56 21.18 27.00 37.32
CA GLY A 56 20.02 27.12 38.20
C GLY A 56 18.86 26.17 37.89
N ASN A 57 19.01 25.30 36.89
CA ASN A 57 18.04 24.23 36.62
C ASN A 57 18.09 23.18 37.73
N ARG A 58 16.94 22.71 38.16
CA ARG A 58 16.80 21.71 39.24
C ARG A 58 15.55 20.89 39.10
N ARG A 59 15.46 19.78 39.81
CA ARG A 59 14.26 18.95 39.89
C ARG A 59 13.04 19.76 40.33
N ASN A 60 11.91 19.56 39.67
CA ASN A 60 10.64 20.27 39.93
C ASN A 60 9.47 19.29 40.03
N GLY A 61 9.58 18.33 40.95
CA GLY A 61 8.55 17.33 41.19
C GLY A 61 8.44 16.25 40.14
N LYS A 62 7.35 15.49 40.19
CA LYS A 62 7.01 14.38 39.33
C LYS A 62 5.58 14.49 38.84
N MET A 63 5.29 13.89 37.71
CA MET A 63 3.96 13.76 37.16
C MET A 63 3.61 12.30 36.98
N SER A 64 2.56 11.86 37.66
CA SER A 64 2.04 10.51 37.51
C SER A 64 1.27 10.37 36.19
N LYS A 65 1.55 9.30 35.43
CA LYS A 65 0.77 8.93 34.25
C LYS A 65 0.66 7.42 34.11
N LYS A 66 -0.44 6.99 33.52
CA LYS A 66 -0.66 5.59 33.17
C LYS A 66 -0.06 5.30 31.78
N VAL A 67 0.66 4.18 31.69
CA VAL A 67 1.30 3.74 30.47
C VAL A 67 0.89 2.30 30.18
N GLN A 68 0.41 2.07 29.00
CA GLN A 68 0.11 0.73 28.51
C GLN A 68 1.40 0.05 28.04
N THR A 69 1.67 -1.14 28.54
CA THR A 69 2.82 -1.95 28.15
C THR A 69 2.35 -3.29 27.57
N LYS A 70 3.26 -4.02 26.93
CA LYS A 70 2.95 -5.41 26.52
C LYS A 70 2.61 -6.35 27.69
N TYR A 71 2.83 -5.89 28.89
CA TYR A 71 2.54 -6.61 30.13
C TYR A 71 1.33 -6.03 30.89
N GLY A 72 0.57 -5.11 30.28
CA GLY A 72 -0.57 -4.43 30.86
C GLY A 72 -0.30 -2.98 31.26
N GLU A 73 -1.31 -2.34 31.88
CA GLU A 73 -1.23 -0.96 32.37
C GLU A 73 -0.33 -0.87 33.60
N VAL A 74 0.59 0.09 33.59
CA VAL A 74 1.43 0.44 34.74
C VAL A 74 1.36 1.94 34.98
N THR A 75 1.51 2.37 36.24
CA THR A 75 1.54 3.78 36.64
C THR A 75 2.98 4.20 36.84
N ILE A 76 3.45 5.21 36.11
CA ILE A 76 4.81 5.73 36.25
C ILE A 76 4.82 7.17 36.69
N GLU A 77 5.92 7.55 37.36
CA GLU A 77 6.18 8.90 37.83
C GLU A 77 7.28 9.54 36.99
N THR A 78 6.90 10.37 36.02
CA THR A 78 7.85 11.09 35.16
C THR A 78 8.41 12.29 35.90
N PRO A 79 9.72 12.37 36.16
CA PRO A 79 10.33 13.53 36.81
C PRO A 79 10.30 14.76 35.91
N ARG A 80 10.38 15.95 36.52
CA ARG A 80 10.36 17.24 35.82
C ARG A 80 11.52 18.10 36.34
N ASP A 81 12.09 18.88 35.45
CA ASP A 81 13.03 19.95 35.77
C ASP A 81 12.31 21.30 35.83
N ARG A 82 12.95 22.28 36.43
CA ARG A 82 12.38 23.62 36.60
C ARG A 82 12.17 24.34 35.28
N ASP A 83 13.10 24.22 34.38
CA ASP A 83 13.12 24.92 33.09
C ASP A 83 12.30 24.21 32.01
N GLY A 84 11.81 22.97 32.29
CA GLY A 84 10.96 22.19 31.39
C GLY A 84 11.68 21.61 30.17
N THR A 85 13.00 21.62 30.21
CA THR A 85 13.88 21.16 29.11
C THR A 85 14.05 19.65 29.06
N PHE A 86 13.86 18.96 30.18
CA PHE A 86 13.97 17.51 30.27
C PHE A 86 13.04 16.80 29.27
N GLN A 87 13.60 15.96 28.44
CA GLN A 87 12.90 15.13 27.46
C GLN A 87 13.28 13.67 27.69
N PRO A 88 12.48 12.89 28.45
CA PRO A 88 12.79 11.49 28.70
C PRO A 88 12.75 10.66 27.42
N GLU A 89 13.71 9.75 27.27
CA GLU A 89 13.83 8.84 26.14
C GLU A 89 13.08 7.52 26.39
N THR A 90 13.18 6.98 27.61
CA THR A 90 12.54 5.70 28.00
C THR A 90 11.03 5.76 27.86
N VAL A 91 10.39 6.87 28.27
CA VAL A 91 8.96 7.12 28.11
C VAL A 91 8.72 8.58 27.80
N LYS A 92 8.52 8.93 26.54
CA LYS A 92 8.36 10.32 26.08
C LYS A 92 7.20 11.05 26.78
N LYS A 93 7.28 12.39 26.90
CA LYS A 93 6.35 13.21 27.70
C LYS A 93 4.86 12.93 27.46
N ARG A 94 4.42 12.65 26.25
CA ARG A 94 3.01 12.38 25.90
C ARG A 94 2.75 10.92 25.51
N GLU A 95 3.72 10.06 25.72
CA GLU A 95 3.60 8.64 25.39
C GLU A 95 2.83 7.94 26.50
N THR A 96 1.70 7.37 26.13
CA THR A 96 0.83 6.56 27.02
C THR A 96 0.94 5.08 26.70
N ILE A 97 1.74 4.71 25.70
CA ILE A 97 1.97 3.33 25.28
C ILE A 97 3.46 3.10 25.22
N LEU A 98 3.96 2.37 26.21
CA LEU A 98 5.36 1.93 26.25
C LEU A 98 5.51 0.69 25.41
N ALA A 99 5.76 0.88 24.14
CA ALA A 99 5.87 -0.29 23.32
C ALA A 99 6.55 -0.02 21.98
N ASN A 100 7.85 -0.06 21.96
CA ASN A 100 8.50 -0.30 20.67
C ASN A 100 8.01 -1.62 20.02
N GLY A 101 7.63 -2.64 20.82
CA GLY A 101 7.08 -3.88 20.27
C GLY A 101 5.57 -3.90 20.03
N MET A 102 4.78 -3.20 20.85
CA MET A 102 3.31 -3.23 20.81
C MET A 102 2.75 -2.41 19.64
N ALA A 103 3.31 -1.23 19.42
CA ALA A 103 2.94 -0.39 18.28
C ALA A 103 3.25 -1.10 16.95
N ASP A 104 4.42 -1.72 16.85
CA ASP A 104 4.81 -2.49 15.67
C ASP A 104 3.88 -3.69 15.46
N GLN A 105 3.51 -4.38 16.53
CA GLN A 105 2.55 -5.50 16.47
C GLN A 105 1.16 -5.04 16.01
N ILE A 106 0.67 -3.90 16.50
CA ILE A 106 -0.59 -3.30 16.06
C ILE A 106 -0.51 -2.94 14.56
N ILE A 107 0.58 -2.31 14.12
CA ILE A 107 0.78 -1.96 12.72
C ILE A 107 0.84 -3.22 11.84
N GLU A 108 1.53 -4.27 12.28
CA GLU A 108 1.60 -5.54 11.54
C GLU A 108 0.22 -6.24 11.46
N MET A 109 -0.53 -6.32 12.56
CA MET A 109 -1.90 -6.85 12.54
C MET A 109 -2.81 -6.03 11.62
N TYR A 110 -2.71 -4.71 11.67
CA TYR A 110 -3.45 -3.83 10.77
C TYR A 110 -3.03 -4.05 9.30
N ALA A 111 -1.74 -4.20 9.03
CA ALA A 111 -1.18 -4.51 7.71
C ALA A 111 -1.66 -5.85 7.14
N MET A 112 -2.01 -6.80 8.00
CA MET A 112 -2.62 -8.09 7.62
C MET A 112 -4.13 -7.98 7.36
N GLY A 113 -4.74 -6.81 7.57
CA GLY A 113 -6.17 -6.56 7.34
C GLY A 113 -7.05 -6.77 8.57
N THR A 114 -6.47 -7.01 9.75
CA THR A 114 -7.22 -7.15 11.01
C THR A 114 -7.98 -5.85 11.32
N SER A 115 -9.23 -5.97 11.76
CA SER A 115 -10.01 -4.78 12.11
C SER A 115 -9.50 -4.14 13.41
N THR A 116 -9.79 -2.85 13.62
CA THR A 116 -9.44 -2.18 14.89
C THR A 116 -10.12 -2.85 16.08
N ARG A 117 -11.34 -3.39 15.91
CA ARG A 117 -12.05 -4.14 16.94
C ARG A 117 -11.34 -5.46 17.28
N ASP A 118 -10.95 -6.21 16.26
CA ASP A 118 -10.27 -7.49 16.47
C ASP A 118 -8.89 -7.29 17.09
N ILE A 119 -8.18 -6.19 16.70
CA ILE A 119 -6.93 -5.79 17.34
C ILE A 119 -7.18 -5.47 18.82
N SER A 120 -8.20 -4.65 19.15
CA SER A 120 -8.57 -4.34 20.52
C SER A 120 -8.86 -5.60 21.33
N SER A 121 -9.73 -6.48 20.80
CA SER A 121 -10.09 -7.73 21.45
C SER A 121 -8.88 -8.67 21.65
N TYR A 122 -7.96 -8.70 20.72
CA TYR A 122 -6.71 -9.44 20.83
C TYR A 122 -5.87 -8.93 22.01
N PHE A 123 -5.65 -7.60 22.09
CA PHE A 123 -4.86 -7.00 23.16
C PHE A 123 -5.53 -7.09 24.52
N GLU A 124 -6.86 -7.01 24.58
CA GLU A 124 -7.61 -7.23 25.82
C GLU A 124 -7.44 -8.66 26.34
N ARG A 125 -7.55 -9.66 25.47
CA ARG A 125 -7.42 -11.08 25.84
C ARG A 125 -6.00 -11.46 26.22
N GLU A 126 -5.01 -11.06 25.41
CA GLU A 126 -3.62 -11.54 25.57
C GLU A 126 -2.84 -10.70 26.59
N PHE A 127 -3.18 -9.42 26.75
CA PHE A 127 -2.40 -8.49 27.56
C PHE A 127 -3.22 -7.77 28.60
N ASN A 128 -4.50 -8.09 28.76
CA ASN A 128 -5.44 -7.41 29.64
C ASN A 128 -5.41 -5.86 29.45
N THR A 129 -5.29 -5.45 28.19
CA THR A 129 -5.10 -4.04 27.80
C THR A 129 -6.19 -3.62 26.82
N THR A 130 -7.04 -2.70 27.25
CA THR A 130 -8.11 -2.15 26.40
C THR A 130 -7.56 -1.02 25.54
N LEU A 131 -7.61 -1.19 24.22
CA LEU A 131 -7.22 -0.17 23.25
C LEU A 131 -8.46 0.36 22.53
N SER A 132 -8.68 1.68 22.54
CA SER A 132 -9.75 2.27 21.75
C SER A 132 -9.43 2.21 20.24
N ALA A 133 -10.47 2.28 19.41
CA ALA A 133 -10.29 2.36 17.96
C ALA A 133 -9.45 3.59 17.54
N ASP A 134 -9.61 4.71 18.26
CA ASP A 134 -8.86 5.95 18.03
C ASP A 134 -7.39 5.78 18.41
N THR A 135 -7.09 5.08 19.51
CA THR A 135 -5.72 4.74 19.89
C THR A 135 -5.04 3.89 18.82
N ILE A 136 -5.72 2.86 18.33
CA ILE A 136 -5.19 2.01 17.24
C ILE A 136 -5.00 2.81 15.96
N SER A 137 -5.94 3.71 15.63
CA SER A 137 -5.81 4.59 14.48
C SER A 137 -4.59 5.50 14.60
N SER A 138 -4.40 6.14 15.76
CA SER A 138 -3.26 7.01 16.06
C SER A 138 -1.92 6.26 15.98
N ILE A 139 -1.87 5.01 16.44
CA ILE A 139 -0.67 4.17 16.32
C ILE A 139 -0.37 3.88 14.86
N THR A 140 -1.40 3.52 14.08
CA THR A 140 -1.22 3.24 12.64
C THR A 140 -0.89 4.50 11.84
N ASP A 141 -1.21 5.70 12.33
CA ASP A 141 -0.83 6.98 11.71
C ASP A 141 0.69 7.25 11.75
N ARG A 142 1.43 6.55 12.61
CA ARG A 142 2.90 6.59 12.62
C ARG A 142 3.53 6.19 11.27
N VAL A 143 2.78 5.51 10.41
CA VAL A 143 3.21 5.14 9.06
C VAL A 143 3.09 6.30 8.05
N LEU A 144 2.33 7.35 8.34
CA LEU A 144 2.09 8.46 7.41
C LEU A 144 3.38 9.18 6.94
N PRO A 145 4.36 9.46 7.79
CA PRO A 145 5.63 10.03 7.35
C PRO A 145 6.39 9.11 6.38
N GLU A 146 6.35 7.79 6.60
CA GLU A 146 6.94 6.80 5.69
C GLU A 146 6.22 6.83 4.33
N ILE A 147 4.90 6.91 4.32
CA ILE A 147 4.09 7.04 3.09
C ILE A 147 4.46 8.30 2.32
N THR A 148 4.58 9.43 3.03
CA THR A 148 4.95 10.71 2.42
C THR A 148 6.34 10.65 1.80
N ALA A 149 7.33 10.13 2.53
CA ALA A 149 8.69 9.94 2.03
C ALA A 149 8.73 8.98 0.82
N TRP A 150 7.94 7.89 0.88
CA TRP A 150 7.84 6.95 -0.23
C TRP A 150 7.21 7.59 -1.48
N LYS A 151 6.18 8.41 -1.31
CA LYS A 151 5.53 9.13 -2.42
C LYS A 151 6.44 10.15 -3.09
N SER A 152 7.28 10.83 -2.32
CA SER A 152 8.19 11.87 -2.83
C SER A 152 9.56 11.35 -3.27
N ARG A 153 9.83 10.04 -3.15
CA ARG A 153 11.12 9.47 -3.52
C ARG A 153 11.42 9.64 -5.02
N MET A 154 12.69 9.79 -5.34
CA MET A 154 13.15 9.75 -6.73
C MET A 154 12.89 8.38 -7.34
N LEU A 155 12.59 8.36 -8.61
CA LEU A 155 12.33 7.17 -9.42
C LEU A 155 13.43 6.99 -10.47
N ASP A 156 13.53 5.79 -11.03
CA ASP A 156 14.44 5.54 -12.15
C ASP A 156 14.05 6.37 -13.37
N PRO A 157 15.02 6.84 -14.16
CA PRO A 157 14.73 7.69 -15.31
C PRO A 157 14.00 6.97 -16.44
N VAL A 158 14.10 5.64 -16.52
CA VAL A 158 13.49 4.85 -17.60
C VAL A 158 12.81 3.60 -17.04
N TYR A 159 11.56 3.40 -17.42
CA TYR A 159 10.81 2.17 -17.16
C TYR A 159 10.46 1.45 -18.45
N ALA A 160 10.75 0.16 -18.50
CA ALA A 160 10.50 -0.67 -19.69
C ALA A 160 9.00 -0.85 -19.94
N ILE A 161 8.24 -1.16 -18.88
CA ILE A 161 6.79 -1.37 -18.94
C ILE A 161 6.18 -0.77 -17.69
N CYS A 162 5.10 0.02 -17.85
CA CYS A 162 4.26 0.46 -16.75
C CYS A 162 2.82 0.01 -16.95
N TRP A 163 2.20 -0.49 -15.88
CA TRP A 163 0.75 -0.77 -15.82
C TRP A 163 0.10 0.25 -14.90
N LEU A 164 -0.91 0.91 -15.41
CA LEU A 164 -1.71 1.88 -14.66
C LEU A 164 -3.14 1.32 -14.55
N ASP A 165 -3.52 0.94 -13.36
CA ASP A 165 -4.80 0.27 -13.11
C ASP A 165 -5.33 0.61 -11.70
N ALA A 166 -6.63 0.54 -11.53
CA ALA A 166 -7.32 0.97 -10.31
C ALA A 166 -7.98 -0.17 -9.55
N ILE A 167 -8.05 0.00 -8.24
CA ILE A 167 -8.94 -0.76 -7.36
C ILE A 167 -9.96 0.19 -6.75
N HIS A 168 -11.23 -0.20 -6.80
CA HIS A 168 -12.32 0.59 -6.26
C HIS A 168 -12.69 0.12 -4.84
N TYR A 169 -12.91 1.10 -3.94
CA TYR A 169 -13.29 0.89 -2.56
C TYR A 169 -14.45 1.81 -2.15
N LYS A 170 -15.17 1.41 -1.12
CA LYS A 170 -16.11 2.29 -0.45
C LYS A 170 -15.41 3.03 0.68
N VAL A 171 -15.53 4.35 0.68
CA VAL A 171 -14.93 5.25 1.68
C VAL A 171 -16.02 6.22 2.15
N LYS A 172 -16.02 6.61 3.42
CA LYS A 172 -16.93 7.66 3.90
C LYS A 172 -16.43 9.03 3.44
N ASP A 173 -17.33 9.83 2.88
CA ASP A 173 -17.08 11.24 2.57
C ASP A 173 -17.17 12.12 3.84
N GLU A 174 -17.00 13.42 3.67
CA GLU A 174 -17.08 14.41 4.76
C GLU A 174 -18.45 14.43 5.46
N ASN A 175 -19.49 13.95 4.78
CA ASN A 175 -20.85 13.83 5.32
C ASN A 175 -21.14 12.44 5.91
N GLY A 176 -20.14 11.57 6.00
CA GLY A 176 -20.27 10.20 6.49
C GLY A 176 -20.93 9.22 5.54
N ARG A 177 -21.21 9.62 4.28
CA ARG A 177 -21.84 8.77 3.26
C ARG A 177 -20.79 7.89 2.58
N ALA A 178 -21.14 6.63 2.32
CA ALA A 178 -20.28 5.71 1.61
C ALA A 178 -20.25 6.02 0.10
N VAL A 179 -19.13 6.55 -0.36
CA VAL A 179 -18.86 6.85 -1.78
C VAL A 179 -17.83 5.87 -2.35
N THR A 180 -17.82 5.72 -3.67
CA THR A 180 -16.77 4.92 -4.33
C THR A 180 -15.55 5.80 -4.57
N ARG A 181 -14.37 5.31 -4.20
CA ARG A 181 -13.06 5.87 -4.52
C ARG A 181 -12.28 4.88 -5.35
N ALA A 182 -11.59 5.37 -6.36
CA ALA A 182 -10.58 4.61 -7.07
C ALA A 182 -9.20 4.90 -6.46
N ILE A 183 -8.42 3.85 -6.19
CA ILE A 183 -7.00 3.99 -5.90
C ILE A 183 -6.22 3.45 -7.09
N TYR A 184 -5.54 4.35 -7.78
CA TYR A 184 -4.72 4.02 -8.94
C TYR A 184 -3.33 3.61 -8.49
N ASN A 185 -2.93 2.46 -8.96
CA ASN A 185 -1.61 1.89 -8.71
C ASN A 185 -0.82 1.88 -10.01
N ILE A 186 0.37 2.47 -10.00
CA ILE A 186 1.28 2.45 -11.13
C ILE A 186 2.40 1.49 -10.83
N LEU A 187 2.37 0.35 -11.48
CA LEU A 187 3.38 -0.70 -11.36
C LEU A 187 4.35 -0.61 -12.54
N GLY A 188 5.63 -0.47 -12.27
CA GLY A 188 6.69 -0.39 -13.27
C GLY A 188 7.63 -1.58 -13.25
N ILE A 189 8.29 -1.79 -14.38
CA ILE A 189 9.47 -2.66 -14.52
C ILE A 189 10.64 -1.77 -14.91
N ASN A 190 11.66 -1.74 -14.08
CA ASN A 190 12.86 -0.96 -14.34
C ASN A 190 13.80 -1.66 -15.33
N LYS A 191 14.97 -1.07 -15.62
CA LYS A 191 15.95 -1.63 -16.57
C LYS A 191 16.52 -2.99 -16.15
N GLU A 192 16.58 -3.23 -14.85
CA GLU A 192 17.05 -4.47 -14.25
C GLU A 192 15.97 -5.55 -14.25
N GLY A 193 14.75 -5.25 -14.72
CA GLY A 193 13.62 -6.19 -14.76
C GLY A 193 12.89 -6.33 -13.43
N GLN A 194 13.19 -5.49 -12.47
CA GLN A 194 12.57 -5.54 -11.15
C GLN A 194 11.23 -4.81 -11.15
N LYS A 195 10.29 -5.36 -10.38
CA LYS A 195 8.98 -4.75 -10.16
C LYS A 195 9.05 -3.65 -9.12
N GLU A 196 8.44 -2.54 -9.41
CA GLU A 196 8.30 -1.43 -8.48
C GLU A 196 6.91 -0.79 -8.56
N LEU A 197 6.34 -0.45 -7.41
CA LEU A 197 5.15 0.41 -7.37
C LEU A 197 5.61 1.87 -7.35
N LEU A 198 5.38 2.58 -8.46
CA LEU A 198 5.86 3.95 -8.66
C LEU A 198 5.02 4.96 -7.87
N GLY A 199 3.72 4.71 -7.74
CA GLY A 199 2.82 5.58 -7.02
C GLY A 199 1.47 4.93 -6.73
N MET A 200 0.78 5.53 -5.74
CA MET A 200 -0.62 5.28 -5.39
C MET A 200 -1.34 6.61 -5.33
N TYR A 201 -2.45 6.74 -6.05
CA TYR A 201 -3.20 7.98 -6.14
C TYR A 201 -4.69 7.71 -5.90
N VAL A 202 -5.23 8.30 -4.84
CA VAL A 202 -6.66 8.21 -4.54
C VAL A 202 -7.40 9.27 -5.33
N SER A 203 -8.33 8.87 -6.19
CA SER A 203 -9.11 9.79 -7.01
C SER A 203 -10.54 9.94 -6.51
N LYS A 204 -11.00 11.19 -6.44
CA LYS A 204 -12.41 11.55 -6.22
C LYS A 204 -13.18 11.59 -7.55
N SER A 205 -12.49 11.85 -8.66
CA SER A 205 -13.03 11.91 -10.03
C SER A 205 -12.00 11.41 -11.02
N GLU A 206 -12.43 10.64 -12.00
CA GLU A 206 -11.59 10.16 -13.10
C GLU A 206 -11.72 11.11 -14.28
N GLY A 207 -10.65 11.79 -14.64
CA GLY A 207 -10.64 12.73 -15.75
C GLY A 207 -9.22 12.97 -16.29
N ALA A 208 -9.14 13.60 -17.47
CA ALA A 208 -7.86 13.89 -18.14
C ALA A 208 -6.89 14.68 -17.25
N ASN A 209 -7.40 15.63 -16.48
CA ASN A 209 -6.57 16.44 -15.55
C ASN A 209 -5.94 15.59 -14.45
N PHE A 210 -6.68 14.65 -13.88
CA PHE A 210 -6.14 13.72 -12.87
C PHE A 210 -4.97 12.90 -13.45
N TRP A 211 -5.10 12.40 -14.67
CA TRP A 211 -4.04 11.63 -15.31
C TRP A 211 -2.82 12.48 -15.63
N LEU A 212 -3.04 13.73 -16.04
CA LEU A 212 -1.96 14.66 -16.28
C LEU A 212 -1.17 14.94 -14.98
N GLU A 213 -1.88 15.16 -13.87
CA GLU A 213 -1.26 15.34 -12.54
C GLU A 213 -0.42 14.12 -12.13
N VAL A 214 -0.98 12.91 -12.29
CA VAL A 214 -0.30 11.65 -11.96
C VAL A 214 0.98 11.46 -12.78
N LEU A 215 0.91 11.67 -14.09
CA LEU A 215 2.07 11.51 -14.98
C LEU A 215 3.12 12.61 -14.77
N THR A 216 2.68 13.83 -14.48
CA THR A 216 3.58 14.95 -14.12
C THR A 216 4.29 14.68 -12.79
N ASP A 217 3.61 14.07 -11.81
CA ASP A 217 4.26 13.66 -10.55
C ASP A 217 5.38 12.64 -10.82
N LEU A 218 5.15 11.63 -11.68
CA LEU A 218 6.21 10.69 -12.06
C LEU A 218 7.40 11.41 -12.72
N GLN A 219 7.13 12.37 -13.61
CA GLN A 219 8.16 13.15 -14.27
C GLN A 219 8.96 14.03 -13.28
N ASN A 220 8.29 14.69 -12.35
CA ASN A 220 8.91 15.48 -11.29
C ASN A 220 9.79 14.63 -10.36
N ARG A 221 9.44 13.36 -10.19
CA ARG A 221 10.21 12.39 -9.41
C ARG A 221 11.32 11.71 -10.23
N GLY A 222 11.61 12.18 -11.42
CA GLY A 222 12.78 11.78 -12.21
C GLY A 222 12.50 10.85 -13.38
N VAL A 223 11.26 10.38 -13.58
CA VAL A 223 10.94 9.55 -14.76
C VAL A 223 11.01 10.41 -16.01
N ARG A 224 11.85 10.03 -16.94
CA ARG A 224 12.05 10.72 -18.22
C ARG A 224 11.41 9.98 -19.39
N ASP A 225 11.32 8.65 -19.27
CA ASP A 225 10.79 7.81 -20.33
C ASP A 225 10.10 6.56 -19.78
N ILE A 226 8.99 6.18 -20.42
CA ILE A 226 8.31 4.91 -20.22
C ILE A 226 8.14 4.29 -21.60
N LEU A 227 8.77 3.14 -21.88
CA LEU A 227 8.73 2.59 -23.21
C LEU A 227 7.35 2.07 -23.60
N ILE A 228 6.67 1.37 -22.70
CA ILE A 228 5.35 0.79 -22.93
C ILE A 228 4.44 1.10 -21.72
N CYS A 229 3.33 1.79 -21.99
CA CYS A 229 2.27 2.04 -21.02
C CYS A 229 1.08 1.13 -21.29
N CYS A 230 0.76 0.26 -20.33
CA CYS A 230 -0.43 -0.61 -20.37
C CYS A 230 -1.52 0.01 -19.49
N ILE A 231 -2.65 0.36 -20.08
CA ILE A 231 -3.73 1.08 -19.42
C ILE A 231 -5.08 0.43 -19.68
N ASP A 232 -6.06 0.73 -18.83
CA ASP A 232 -7.46 0.45 -19.17
C ASP A 232 -8.02 1.51 -20.15
N GLY A 233 -9.19 1.24 -20.69
CA GLY A 233 -9.80 2.06 -21.74
C GLY A 233 -10.43 3.37 -21.24
N LEU A 234 -9.88 4.02 -20.22
CA LEU A 234 -10.40 5.30 -19.72
C LEU A 234 -10.17 6.43 -20.72
N LYS A 235 -11.22 7.20 -20.95
CA LYS A 235 -11.22 8.29 -21.93
C LYS A 235 -10.23 9.41 -21.52
N GLY A 236 -9.43 9.87 -22.48
CA GLY A 236 -8.43 10.93 -22.28
C GLY A 236 -7.11 10.47 -21.66
N PHE A 237 -7.01 9.22 -21.19
CA PHE A 237 -5.80 8.70 -20.60
C PHE A 237 -4.64 8.54 -21.61
N PRO A 238 -4.85 7.96 -22.81
CA PRO A 238 -3.80 7.89 -23.81
C PRO A 238 -3.22 9.27 -24.20
N ASP A 239 -4.08 10.27 -24.28
CA ASP A 239 -3.68 11.63 -24.68
C ASP A 239 -2.85 12.30 -23.57
N ALA A 240 -3.18 12.05 -22.30
CA ALA A 240 -2.36 12.49 -21.17
C ALA A 240 -0.97 11.84 -21.18
N ILE A 241 -0.88 10.52 -21.48
CA ILE A 241 0.41 9.84 -21.58
C ILE A 241 1.26 10.46 -22.70
N GLN A 242 0.70 10.67 -23.88
CA GLN A 242 1.42 11.25 -25.00
C GLN A 242 1.83 12.70 -24.78
N SER A 243 1.10 13.45 -23.93
CA SER A 243 1.48 14.82 -23.55
C SER A 243 2.72 14.87 -22.64
N VAL A 244 2.90 13.90 -21.73
CA VAL A 244 4.00 13.86 -20.76
C VAL A 244 5.15 12.97 -21.25
N PHE A 245 4.83 11.82 -21.85
CA PHE A 245 5.78 10.85 -22.40
C PHE A 245 5.45 10.56 -23.87
N PRO A 246 5.78 11.46 -24.80
CA PRO A 246 5.31 11.43 -26.20
C PRO A 246 5.79 10.20 -26.97
N GLU A 247 6.90 9.61 -26.59
CA GLU A 247 7.47 8.44 -27.27
C GLU A 247 6.99 7.11 -26.68
N SER A 248 6.12 7.13 -25.67
CA SER A 248 5.59 5.91 -25.06
C SER A 248 4.63 5.18 -26.01
N SER A 249 4.84 3.89 -26.18
CA SER A 249 3.83 3.01 -26.78
C SER A 249 2.67 2.80 -25.82
N VAL A 250 1.45 3.07 -26.24
CA VAL A 250 0.25 2.93 -25.40
C VAL A 250 -0.53 1.69 -25.80
N GLN A 251 -0.56 0.70 -24.93
CA GLN A 251 -1.33 -0.55 -25.09
C GLN A 251 -2.60 -0.49 -24.22
N LEU A 252 -3.76 -0.57 -24.85
CA LEU A 252 -5.01 -0.79 -24.11
C LEU A 252 -5.12 -2.24 -23.65
N CYS A 253 -5.57 -2.43 -22.43
CA CYS A 253 -5.72 -3.75 -21.83
C CYS A 253 -6.79 -4.58 -22.55
N ILE A 254 -6.38 -5.64 -23.22
CA ILE A 254 -7.28 -6.57 -23.91
C ILE A 254 -8.27 -7.22 -22.94
N VAL A 255 -7.85 -7.55 -21.72
CA VAL A 255 -8.72 -8.18 -20.72
C VAL A 255 -9.85 -7.23 -20.31
N HIS A 256 -9.55 -5.94 -20.10
CA HIS A 256 -10.59 -4.94 -19.83
C HIS A 256 -11.53 -4.73 -21.02
N GLN A 257 -10.99 -4.69 -22.23
CA GLN A 257 -11.81 -4.61 -23.45
C GLN A 257 -12.75 -5.80 -23.59
N ILE A 258 -12.27 -7.03 -23.35
CA ILE A 258 -13.10 -8.24 -23.35
C ILE A 258 -14.20 -8.16 -22.28
N ARG A 259 -13.83 -7.80 -21.04
CA ARG A 259 -14.80 -7.67 -19.93
C ARG A 259 -15.89 -6.63 -20.25
N ASN A 260 -15.49 -5.52 -20.85
CA ASN A 260 -16.45 -4.48 -21.27
C ASN A 260 -17.35 -4.98 -22.41
N SER A 261 -16.80 -5.68 -23.39
CA SER A 261 -17.56 -6.29 -24.49
C SER A 261 -18.64 -7.24 -23.98
N ILE A 262 -18.30 -8.14 -23.06
CA ILE A 262 -19.22 -9.16 -22.53
C ILE A 262 -20.42 -8.55 -21.81
N LYS A 263 -20.30 -7.35 -21.23
CA LYS A 263 -21.44 -6.66 -20.59
C LYS A 263 -22.59 -6.37 -21.53
N TYR A 264 -22.31 -6.22 -22.82
CA TYR A 264 -23.29 -5.95 -23.87
C TYR A 264 -23.74 -7.21 -24.62
N VAL A 265 -23.11 -8.37 -24.36
CA VAL A 265 -23.45 -9.63 -25.02
C VAL A 265 -24.41 -10.44 -24.16
N GLY A 266 -25.55 -10.82 -24.73
CA GLY A 266 -26.54 -11.63 -24.04
C GLY A 266 -25.97 -12.96 -23.55
N SER A 267 -26.36 -13.40 -22.36
CA SER A 267 -25.78 -14.57 -21.66
C SER A 267 -25.73 -15.84 -22.51
N LYS A 268 -26.76 -16.07 -23.31
CA LYS A 268 -26.86 -17.23 -24.23
C LYS A 268 -25.76 -17.25 -25.32
N HIS A 269 -25.24 -16.07 -25.71
CA HIS A 269 -24.25 -15.93 -26.76
C HIS A 269 -22.82 -15.73 -26.24
N GLN A 270 -22.64 -15.44 -24.94
CA GLN A 270 -21.32 -15.09 -24.40
C GLN A 270 -20.24 -16.12 -24.67
N LYS A 271 -20.56 -17.41 -24.52
CA LYS A 271 -19.58 -18.50 -24.71
C LYS A 271 -19.08 -18.54 -26.16
N GLU A 272 -20.00 -18.42 -27.11
CA GLU A 272 -19.66 -18.46 -28.53
C GLU A 272 -18.96 -17.18 -28.97
N PHE A 273 -19.48 -16.02 -28.55
CA PHE A 273 -18.88 -14.72 -28.80
C PHE A 273 -17.43 -14.64 -28.30
N ILE A 274 -17.14 -15.09 -27.09
CA ILE A 274 -15.78 -15.11 -26.52
C ILE A 274 -14.86 -16.03 -27.36
N LYS A 275 -15.37 -17.17 -27.82
CA LYS A 275 -14.60 -18.08 -28.68
C LYS A 275 -14.21 -17.39 -29.99
N ASP A 276 -15.15 -16.71 -30.63
CA ASP A 276 -14.90 -15.99 -31.89
C ASP A 276 -14.00 -14.77 -31.65
N LEU A 277 -14.26 -14.00 -30.60
CA LEU A 277 -13.42 -12.87 -30.21
C LEU A 277 -11.96 -13.28 -29.92
N ARG A 278 -11.74 -14.50 -29.40
CA ARG A 278 -10.40 -15.03 -29.16
C ARG A 278 -9.57 -15.15 -30.43
N THR A 279 -10.18 -15.37 -31.58
CA THR A 279 -9.46 -15.43 -32.86
C THR A 279 -8.88 -14.06 -33.23
N VAL A 280 -9.52 -12.97 -32.83
CA VAL A 280 -9.05 -11.60 -33.06
C VAL A 280 -7.79 -11.33 -32.25
N TYR A 281 -7.91 -11.35 -30.91
CA TYR A 281 -6.76 -10.99 -30.05
C TYR A 281 -5.70 -12.08 -29.91
N GLY A 282 -5.98 -13.30 -30.30
CA GLY A 282 -5.04 -14.42 -30.35
C GLY A 282 -4.38 -14.63 -31.72
N ALA A 283 -4.60 -13.73 -32.68
CA ALA A 283 -4.03 -13.83 -34.02
C ALA A 283 -2.49 -13.76 -34.02
N VAL A 284 -1.90 -14.25 -35.09
CA VAL A 284 -0.42 -14.28 -35.23
C VAL A 284 0.14 -12.88 -35.46
N ASN A 285 -0.57 -12.05 -36.23
CA ASN A 285 -0.20 -10.67 -36.56
C ASN A 285 -1.43 -9.76 -36.64
N LYS A 286 -1.19 -8.45 -36.84
CA LYS A 286 -2.23 -7.43 -36.91
C LYS A 286 -3.19 -7.63 -38.09
N ASP A 287 -2.67 -8.05 -39.24
CA ASP A 287 -3.49 -8.24 -40.46
C ASP A 287 -4.45 -9.42 -40.28
N SER A 288 -3.98 -10.55 -39.77
CA SER A 288 -4.83 -11.68 -39.42
C SER A 288 -5.88 -11.32 -38.36
N ALA A 289 -5.50 -10.47 -37.38
CA ALA A 289 -6.41 -9.97 -36.35
C ALA A 289 -7.52 -9.09 -36.98
N ALA A 290 -7.17 -8.22 -37.93
CA ALA A 290 -8.11 -7.38 -38.66
C ALA A 290 -9.12 -8.21 -39.46
N ALA A 291 -8.65 -9.19 -40.22
CA ALA A 291 -9.51 -10.13 -40.96
C ALA A 291 -10.45 -10.90 -40.02
N ASN A 292 -9.96 -11.32 -38.85
CA ASN A 292 -10.79 -11.99 -37.86
C ASN A 292 -11.83 -11.04 -37.22
N LEU A 293 -11.51 -9.74 -37.09
CA LEU A 293 -12.48 -8.75 -36.63
C LEU A 293 -13.58 -8.53 -37.67
N ASP A 294 -13.25 -8.55 -38.98
CA ASP A 294 -14.24 -8.47 -40.07
C ASP A 294 -15.19 -9.68 -40.03
N LEU A 295 -14.67 -10.88 -39.78
CA LEU A 295 -15.48 -12.09 -39.61
C LEU A 295 -16.38 -12.00 -38.35
N LEU A 296 -15.83 -11.47 -37.25
CA LEU A 296 -16.59 -11.25 -36.02
C LEU A 296 -17.74 -10.25 -36.26
N GLU A 297 -17.47 -9.16 -36.98
CA GLU A 297 -18.45 -8.15 -37.34
C GLU A 297 -19.54 -8.71 -38.24
N SER A 298 -19.18 -9.50 -39.27
CA SER A 298 -20.15 -10.16 -40.17
C SER A 298 -21.08 -11.08 -39.41
N LYS A 299 -20.62 -11.74 -38.34
CA LYS A 299 -21.47 -12.67 -37.57
C LYS A 299 -22.26 -11.99 -36.47
N TRP A 300 -21.68 -10.99 -35.80
CA TRP A 300 -22.22 -10.42 -34.56
C TRP A 300 -22.58 -8.93 -34.65
N GLY A 301 -22.19 -8.26 -35.76
CA GLY A 301 -22.29 -6.80 -35.88
C GLY A 301 -23.71 -6.25 -35.78
N GLU A 302 -24.67 -6.91 -36.40
CA GLU A 302 -26.11 -6.52 -36.33
C GLU A 302 -26.62 -6.67 -34.88
N MET A 303 -26.20 -7.71 -34.18
CA MET A 303 -26.71 -8.04 -32.85
C MET A 303 -26.00 -7.22 -31.74
N TYR A 304 -24.70 -6.96 -31.92
CA TYR A 304 -23.85 -6.28 -30.91
C TYR A 304 -23.02 -5.14 -31.52
N PRO A 305 -23.64 -4.15 -32.20
CA PRO A 305 -22.88 -3.10 -32.90
C PRO A 305 -22.00 -2.25 -31.98
N ILE A 306 -22.44 -2.03 -30.75
CA ILE A 306 -21.66 -1.28 -29.74
C ILE A 306 -20.32 -1.95 -29.46
N VAL A 307 -20.30 -3.27 -29.39
CA VAL A 307 -19.07 -4.03 -29.12
C VAL A 307 -18.12 -3.92 -30.30
N ILE A 308 -18.59 -4.16 -31.51
CA ILE A 308 -17.77 -4.07 -32.73
C ILE A 308 -17.21 -2.66 -32.88
N LYS A 309 -18.07 -1.63 -32.75
CA LYS A 309 -17.64 -0.24 -32.80
C LYS A 309 -16.55 0.05 -31.77
N SER A 310 -16.68 -0.43 -30.54
CA SER A 310 -15.65 -0.23 -29.49
C SER A 310 -14.31 -0.85 -29.85
N TRP A 311 -14.28 -2.02 -30.51
CA TRP A 311 -13.04 -2.64 -31.00
C TRP A 311 -12.44 -1.86 -32.16
N ARG A 312 -13.26 -1.36 -33.09
CA ARG A 312 -12.82 -0.54 -34.24
C ARG A 312 -12.23 0.79 -33.77
N ASP A 313 -12.95 1.51 -32.91
CA ASP A 313 -12.55 2.83 -32.41
C ASP A 313 -11.22 2.79 -31.63
N ASN A 314 -10.92 1.67 -30.97
CA ASN A 314 -9.71 1.49 -30.18
C ASN A 314 -8.67 0.61 -30.87
N TRP A 315 -8.85 0.28 -32.16
CA TRP A 315 -8.09 -0.76 -32.86
C TRP A 315 -6.57 -0.56 -32.77
N GLU A 316 -6.07 0.61 -33.08
CA GLU A 316 -4.63 0.89 -33.09
C GLU A 316 -3.99 0.63 -31.72
N ARG A 317 -4.63 1.12 -30.66
CA ARG A 317 -4.12 0.96 -29.28
C ARG A 317 -4.36 -0.44 -28.71
N LEU A 318 -5.39 -1.14 -29.15
CA LEU A 318 -5.63 -2.54 -28.79
C LEU A 318 -4.63 -3.49 -29.46
N THR A 319 -4.16 -3.17 -30.65
CA THR A 319 -3.28 -4.01 -31.47
C THR A 319 -1.80 -3.61 -31.37
N GLU A 320 -1.45 -2.64 -30.54
CA GLU A 320 -0.07 -2.19 -30.33
C GLU A 320 0.87 -3.35 -29.99
N TYR A 321 0.42 -4.33 -29.21
CA TYR A 321 1.22 -5.48 -28.81
C TYR A 321 1.69 -6.36 -29.98
N PHE A 322 1.05 -6.29 -31.15
CA PHE A 322 1.49 -7.09 -32.31
C PHE A 322 2.86 -6.69 -32.84
N GLN A 323 3.36 -5.47 -32.55
CA GLN A 323 4.70 -5.03 -32.91
C GLN A 323 5.80 -5.73 -32.13
N TYR A 324 5.48 -6.45 -31.07
CA TYR A 324 6.43 -7.04 -30.15
C TYR A 324 6.53 -8.56 -30.33
N THR A 325 7.61 -9.12 -29.84
CA THR A 325 7.81 -10.57 -29.82
C THR A 325 6.79 -11.26 -28.91
N PRO A 326 6.50 -12.55 -29.10
CA PRO A 326 5.53 -13.27 -28.27
C PRO A 326 5.80 -13.19 -26.77
N ALA A 327 7.07 -13.12 -26.36
CA ALA A 327 7.46 -13.00 -24.96
C ALA A 327 7.05 -11.64 -24.35
N ILE A 328 7.31 -10.54 -25.06
CA ILE A 328 6.88 -9.20 -24.65
C ILE A 328 5.36 -9.07 -24.75
N ARG A 329 4.73 -9.57 -25.84
CA ARG A 329 3.26 -9.57 -25.98
C ARG A 329 2.57 -10.11 -24.75
N LYS A 330 3.03 -11.27 -24.24
CA LYS A 330 2.47 -11.92 -23.07
C LYS A 330 2.48 -11.03 -21.82
N LEU A 331 3.43 -10.12 -21.70
CA LEU A 331 3.52 -9.20 -20.57
C LEU A 331 2.56 -8.02 -20.70
N ILE A 332 2.37 -7.51 -21.93
CA ILE A 332 1.69 -6.22 -22.14
C ILE A 332 0.20 -6.35 -22.52
N TYR A 333 -0.21 -7.43 -23.19
CA TYR A 333 -1.62 -7.59 -23.56
C TYR A 333 -2.47 -8.08 -22.39
N THR A 334 -1.84 -8.65 -21.34
CA THR A 334 -2.52 -9.07 -20.12
C THR A 334 -2.11 -8.18 -18.96
N THR A 335 -3.08 -7.73 -18.17
CA THR A 335 -2.83 -7.06 -16.88
C THR A 335 -2.45 -8.03 -15.77
N TYR A 336 -1.97 -9.24 -16.11
CA TYR A 336 -1.70 -10.29 -15.13
C TYR A 336 -0.76 -9.85 -14.01
N THR A 337 0.22 -8.99 -14.34
CA THR A 337 1.20 -8.48 -13.38
C THR A 337 0.55 -7.55 -12.35
N VAL A 338 -0.23 -6.57 -12.80
CA VAL A 338 -0.92 -5.64 -11.90
C VAL A 338 -2.14 -6.29 -11.24
N GLU A 339 -2.87 -7.17 -11.93
CA GLU A 339 -3.95 -7.97 -11.32
C GLU A 339 -3.42 -8.89 -10.21
N GLY A 340 -2.23 -9.45 -10.39
CA GLY A 340 -1.54 -10.24 -9.36
C GLY A 340 -1.23 -9.40 -8.10
N TYR A 341 -0.80 -8.17 -8.28
CA TYR A 341 -0.63 -7.21 -7.20
C TYR A 341 -1.97 -6.86 -6.55
N HIS A 342 -2.98 -6.47 -7.33
CA HIS A 342 -4.32 -6.14 -6.84
C HIS A 342 -4.96 -7.30 -6.08
N ARG A 343 -4.75 -8.54 -6.51
CA ARG A 343 -5.22 -9.74 -5.79
C ARG A 343 -4.61 -9.84 -4.40
N GLN A 344 -3.31 -9.54 -4.28
CA GLN A 344 -2.63 -9.56 -2.98
C GLN A 344 -3.12 -8.42 -2.08
N VAL A 345 -3.30 -7.21 -2.60
CA VAL A 345 -3.89 -6.08 -1.87
C VAL A 345 -5.32 -6.43 -1.41
N ARG A 346 -6.14 -7.02 -2.28
CA ARG A 346 -7.51 -7.43 -1.93
C ARG A 346 -7.57 -8.48 -0.82
N LYS A 347 -6.57 -9.35 -0.66
CA LYS A 347 -6.54 -10.29 0.48
C LYS A 347 -6.57 -9.57 1.82
N VAL A 348 -5.92 -8.42 1.90
CA VAL A 348 -5.82 -7.60 3.11
C VAL A 348 -7.03 -6.67 3.26
N THR A 349 -7.54 -6.12 2.14
CA THR A 349 -8.62 -5.12 2.17
C THR A 349 -10.03 -5.72 2.10
N LYS A 350 -10.17 -6.99 1.75
CA LYS A 350 -11.48 -7.66 1.53
C LYS A 350 -12.40 -7.63 2.74
N THR A 351 -11.84 -7.67 3.94
CA THR A 351 -12.59 -7.63 5.21
C THR A 351 -13.15 -6.24 5.53
N LYS A 352 -12.68 -5.21 4.85
CA LYS A 352 -13.11 -3.82 5.06
C LYS A 352 -14.28 -3.51 4.12
N GLY A 353 -15.50 -3.46 4.63
CA GLY A 353 -16.68 -3.10 3.84
C GLY A 353 -16.63 -1.63 3.39
N VAL A 354 -16.35 -0.70 4.32
CA VAL A 354 -16.23 0.74 4.07
C VAL A 354 -15.06 1.29 4.90
N PHE A 355 -14.20 2.07 4.26
CA PHE A 355 -13.12 2.78 4.96
C PHE A 355 -13.63 4.08 5.60
N PRO A 356 -13.18 4.44 6.80
CA PRO A 356 -13.62 5.67 7.46
C PRO A 356 -13.12 6.94 6.74
N THR A 357 -11.93 6.91 6.13
CA THR A 357 -11.34 8.05 5.41
C THR A 357 -10.46 7.58 4.26
N ASP A 358 -10.16 8.48 3.31
CA ASP A 358 -9.20 8.24 2.23
C ASP A 358 -7.80 7.87 2.79
N ASN A 359 -7.38 8.53 3.89
CA ASN A 359 -6.10 8.22 4.57
C ASN A 359 -6.09 6.78 5.13
N SER A 360 -7.21 6.30 5.68
CA SER A 360 -7.27 4.92 6.20
C SER A 360 -7.17 3.87 5.10
N LEU A 361 -7.74 4.17 3.93
CA LEU A 361 -7.58 3.36 2.73
C LEU A 361 -6.12 3.35 2.27
N GLU A 362 -5.51 4.52 2.15
CA GLU A 362 -4.13 4.67 1.68
C GLU A 362 -3.14 3.97 2.61
N LYS A 363 -3.27 4.15 3.93
CA LYS A 363 -2.44 3.45 4.93
C LYS A 363 -2.47 1.94 4.73
N LEU A 364 -3.67 1.35 4.61
CA LEU A 364 -3.79 -0.09 4.49
C LEU A 364 -3.22 -0.62 3.17
N VAL A 365 -3.47 0.08 2.06
CA VAL A 365 -2.93 -0.31 0.74
C VAL A 365 -1.40 -0.17 0.73
N TYR A 366 -0.85 0.88 1.32
CA TYR A 366 0.59 1.06 1.44
C TYR A 366 1.25 -0.04 2.30
N LEU A 367 0.68 -0.36 3.44
CA LEU A 367 1.17 -1.44 4.31
C LEU A 367 1.10 -2.80 3.62
N ALA A 368 0.03 -3.05 2.86
CA ALA A 368 -0.06 -4.24 2.02
C ALA A 368 1.07 -4.27 0.96
N TYR A 369 1.32 -3.14 0.27
CA TYR A 369 2.43 -3.02 -0.66
C TYR A 369 3.78 -3.24 0.03
N ARG A 370 4.03 -2.63 1.19
CA ARG A 370 5.26 -2.81 1.97
C ARG A 370 5.57 -4.28 2.24
N ASN A 371 4.54 -5.08 2.53
CA ASN A 371 4.69 -6.52 2.73
C ASN A 371 4.83 -7.31 1.41
N ILE A 372 4.13 -6.91 0.36
CA ILE A 372 4.21 -7.54 -0.96
C ILE A 372 5.61 -7.33 -1.57
N ARG A 373 6.17 -6.11 -1.49
CA ARG A 373 7.47 -5.78 -2.10
C ARG A 373 8.63 -6.59 -1.51
N LYS A 374 8.52 -7.06 -0.28
CA LYS A 374 9.53 -7.95 0.33
C LYS A 374 9.76 -9.23 -0.49
N LYS A 375 8.79 -9.61 -1.33
CA LYS A 375 8.84 -10.80 -2.21
C LYS A 375 9.31 -10.45 -3.64
N TRP A 376 9.50 -9.17 -3.96
CA TRP A 376 9.95 -8.73 -5.28
C TRP A 376 11.47 -8.57 -5.31
N THR A 377 12.18 -9.66 -5.04
CA THR A 377 13.65 -9.67 -4.93
C THR A 377 14.34 -10.07 -6.22
N MET A 378 13.60 -10.67 -7.16
CA MET A 378 14.13 -11.18 -8.41
C MET A 378 13.57 -10.41 -9.61
N PRO A 379 14.33 -10.25 -10.69
CA PRO A 379 13.83 -9.76 -11.96
C PRO A 379 12.69 -10.62 -12.49
N LEU A 380 11.98 -10.13 -13.50
CA LEU A 380 11.04 -10.93 -14.27
C LEU A 380 11.75 -12.15 -14.86
N ALA A 381 11.04 -13.29 -14.93
CA ALA A 381 11.56 -14.48 -15.57
C ALA A 381 11.99 -14.16 -17.03
N ASN A 382 13.13 -14.69 -17.44
CA ASN A 382 13.73 -14.47 -18.77
C ASN A 382 14.06 -12.99 -19.08
N TRP A 383 14.29 -12.17 -18.06
CA TRP A 383 14.56 -10.74 -18.25
C TRP A 383 15.73 -10.47 -19.20
N GLY A 384 16.81 -11.24 -19.15
CA GLY A 384 17.94 -11.09 -20.08
C GLY A 384 17.53 -11.16 -21.55
N GLN A 385 16.62 -12.09 -21.90
CA GLN A 385 16.09 -12.18 -23.26
C GLN A 385 15.12 -11.03 -23.59
N LEU A 386 14.26 -10.68 -22.65
CA LEU A 386 13.30 -9.58 -22.82
C LEU A 386 14.00 -8.24 -22.98
N SER A 387 15.01 -7.95 -22.17
CA SER A 387 15.78 -6.71 -22.23
C SER A 387 16.53 -6.55 -23.57
N GLN A 388 17.11 -7.63 -24.10
CA GLN A 388 17.72 -7.61 -25.44
C GLN A 388 16.70 -7.26 -26.53
N GLN A 389 15.50 -7.83 -26.49
CA GLN A 389 14.44 -7.54 -27.45
C GLN A 389 13.95 -6.09 -27.34
N LEU A 390 13.86 -5.56 -26.11
CA LEU A 390 13.53 -4.15 -25.86
C LEU A 390 14.63 -3.22 -26.37
N ALA A 391 15.91 -3.57 -26.15
CA ALA A 391 17.04 -2.78 -26.64
C ALA A 391 17.07 -2.72 -28.17
N ILE A 392 16.81 -3.84 -28.85
CA ILE A 392 16.69 -3.86 -30.32
C ILE A 392 15.53 -2.97 -30.80
N LYS A 393 14.39 -3.03 -30.12
CA LYS A 393 13.18 -2.27 -30.51
C LYS A 393 13.30 -0.78 -30.24
N PHE A 394 13.87 -0.39 -29.09
CA PHE A 394 13.87 1.01 -28.61
C PHE A 394 15.23 1.69 -28.75
N GLY A 395 16.28 0.98 -29.11
CA GLY A 395 17.61 1.54 -29.40
C GLY A 395 18.16 2.37 -28.23
N ASP A 396 18.53 3.61 -28.52
CA ASP A 396 19.14 4.53 -27.53
C ASP A 396 18.28 4.81 -26.30
N ARG A 397 16.97 4.63 -26.38
CA ARG A 397 16.03 4.81 -25.24
C ARG A 397 16.18 3.72 -24.18
N PHE A 398 16.67 2.52 -24.58
CA PHE A 398 16.82 1.39 -23.67
C PHE A 398 18.18 0.70 -23.89
N LYS A 399 19.22 1.23 -23.26
CA LYS A 399 20.55 0.62 -23.26
C LYS A 399 20.66 -0.42 -22.15
N ILE A 400 21.06 -1.63 -22.52
CA ILE A 400 21.43 -2.68 -21.56
C ILE A 400 22.79 -2.28 -20.98
N MET A 401 22.93 -2.33 -19.65
CA MET A 401 24.22 -2.12 -18.99
C MET A 401 25.13 -3.32 -19.20
#